data_41abd444b6df4c58a89caa54c52e5764
#
_entry.id   41abd444b6df4c58a89caa54c52e5764
#
_cell.length_a   1.000
_cell.length_b   1.000
_cell.length_c   1.000
_cell.angle_alpha   90.00
_cell.angle_beta   90.00
_cell.angle_gamma   90.00
#
_symmetry.space_group_name_H-M   'P 1'
#
loop_
_entity.id
_entity.type
_entity.pdbx_description
1 polymer ?
#
loop_
_entity_poly.entity_id
_entity_poly.type
_entity_poly.pdbx_seq_one_letter_code
_entity_poly.pdbx_strand_id
1 'polypeptide(L)'
;MKKVTFRTKRGTVIFLLLLFPVWMVAQIVTGKVISSEDKEGLPGVNVLEKGTTNGTITDIDGNYSIKLKNPTSTLVFSMVGMMKQEKRVNGGDKVDITLQPDHYQLDQIVVTGYSTQKKSDLTGSITVVSMEDVMKSAENNPIKGLQGRVPGMEVTANGNPSGAATIRIRGIGTLNNNDPLFVIDGVPTRGGMHELNSNDIENIQVLKDASAASIYGSRAANGVIIVTTKKGKEGKIKLNFDTYVTQSFYTNKLDVMNAKEYGQALWQATVNNSEDPNKNNIGYNYNWGYNDNGDPELYNMYLPKYLDTNKTMLTSDTDWFDAVSRNGLQQSYNLSVSNGTDKGDYFFSLGYLNNDGTLNYTSFERFSARMNSSYHLIKDILTIGENFSVNRTSEVQIPDDNILDMALKALPLIPVRTVDGEGWGGPTTGMNDRHNPARLLYDNKDNKYAYWRLFGNAYINLQPIKGLNIKSNFGLDYTNFFKRNMVHSYVSGTLNNDLSSVTLGESYATKWTWSNTASYAKKIGVHDFDVLVGVEMYKEETIDFSAYKDDYLIETPEQMW
;
A
#
# COMPACT_ATOMS: atom_id res chain seq x y z
N MET A 1 59.06 49.90 -26.63
CA MET A 1 59.54 50.43 -27.92
C MET A 1 58.95 49.63 -29.07
N LYS A 2 58.50 50.31 -30.05
CA LYS A 2 58.00 50.04 -31.37
C LYS A 2 56.45 49.82 -31.44
N LYS A 3 55.83 50.98 -31.75
CA LYS A 3 54.52 51.09 -32.41
C LYS A 3 54.61 50.51 -33.83
N VAL A 4 53.63 49.78 -34.27
CA VAL A 4 53.37 49.61 -35.70
C VAL A 4 51.89 49.94 -35.92
N THR A 5 51.71 51.05 -36.61
CA THR A 5 50.51 51.60 -37.19
C THR A 5 50.24 50.88 -38.51
N PHE A 6 49.00 50.36 -38.74
CA PHE A 6 48.55 50.05 -40.07
C PHE A 6 47.31 50.86 -40.44
N ARG A 7 47.42 51.47 -41.59
CA ARG A 7 46.53 52.42 -42.26
C ARG A 7 45.26 51.71 -42.78
N THR A 8 44.15 52.35 -42.58
CA THR A 8 42.87 52.12 -43.21
C THR A 8 42.89 52.21 -44.73
N LYS A 9 42.34 51.21 -45.44
CA LYS A 9 41.78 51.41 -46.81
C LYS A 9 40.29 51.12 -46.75
N ARG A 10 39.52 52.16 -47.08
CA ARG A 10 38.09 52.07 -47.36
C ARG A 10 37.87 51.20 -48.61
N GLY A 11 37.18 50.09 -48.50
CA GLY A 11 36.62 49.32 -49.59
C GLY A 11 35.13 49.16 -49.31
N THR A 12 34.30 49.83 -50.10
CA THR A 12 32.84 49.75 -50.12
C THR A 12 32.48 48.37 -50.63
N VAL A 13 31.99 47.46 -49.76
CA VAL A 13 31.37 46.20 -50.18
C VAL A 13 29.87 46.42 -50.15
N ILE A 14 29.27 46.44 -51.35
CA ILE A 14 27.83 46.40 -51.58
C ILE A 14 27.37 45.02 -51.11
N PHE A 15 26.62 44.97 -49.99
CA PHE A 15 25.98 43.76 -49.47
C PHE A 15 24.67 43.56 -50.26
N LEU A 16 24.73 42.68 -51.27
CA LEU A 16 23.56 42.23 -52.02
C LEU A 16 22.77 41.29 -51.07
N LEU A 17 21.71 41.79 -50.46
CA LEU A 17 20.71 41.01 -49.70
C LEU A 17 19.94 40.11 -50.67
N LEU A 18 20.43 38.88 -50.85
CA LEU A 18 19.68 37.81 -51.43
C LEU A 18 18.59 37.44 -50.42
N LEU A 19 17.36 37.91 -50.63
CA LEU A 19 16.15 37.43 -50.04
C LEU A 19 15.93 35.99 -50.54
N PHE A 20 16.48 35.01 -49.77
CA PHE A 20 15.96 33.63 -49.84
C PHE A 20 14.57 33.65 -49.22
N PRO A 21 13.51 33.29 -49.95
CA PRO A 21 12.23 32.99 -49.30
C PRO A 21 12.47 31.77 -48.43
N VAL A 22 12.50 31.95 -47.08
CA VAL A 22 12.34 30.84 -46.16
C VAL A 22 10.96 30.26 -46.44
N TRP A 23 10.94 29.17 -47.17
CA TRP A 23 9.74 28.36 -47.33
C TRP A 23 9.42 27.85 -45.94
N MET A 24 8.48 28.46 -45.25
CA MET A 24 7.82 27.90 -44.09
C MET A 24 7.15 26.61 -44.53
N VAL A 25 7.89 25.50 -44.46
CA VAL A 25 7.29 24.17 -44.63
C VAL A 25 6.22 24.04 -43.55
N ALA A 26 5.00 23.86 -44.01
CA ALA A 26 3.88 23.65 -43.11
C ALA A 26 4.18 22.39 -42.27
N GLN A 27 4.49 22.59 -41.00
CA GLN A 27 4.78 21.49 -40.04
C GLN A 27 3.48 20.79 -39.62
N ILE A 28 2.48 20.75 -40.46
CA ILE A 28 1.19 20.15 -40.16
C ILE A 28 1.15 18.75 -40.78
N VAL A 29 0.91 17.76 -39.96
CA VAL A 29 0.64 16.37 -40.35
C VAL A 29 -0.86 16.14 -40.26
N THR A 30 -1.43 15.58 -41.31
CA THR A 30 -2.85 15.22 -41.40
C THR A 30 -3.00 13.74 -41.72
N GLY A 31 -4.15 13.17 -41.46
CA GLY A 31 -4.46 11.79 -41.82
C GLY A 31 -5.77 11.32 -41.23
N LYS A 32 -6.05 10.06 -41.43
CA LYS A 32 -7.25 9.39 -40.93
C LYS A 32 -6.85 8.17 -40.08
N VAL A 33 -7.53 7.99 -38.97
CA VAL A 33 -7.39 6.78 -38.13
C VAL A 33 -8.65 5.94 -38.33
N ILE A 34 -8.45 4.68 -38.72
CA ILE A 34 -9.52 3.72 -38.97
C ILE A 34 -9.36 2.46 -38.11
N SER A 35 -10.46 1.76 -37.87
CA SER A 35 -10.45 0.43 -37.23
C SER A 35 -10.02 -0.64 -38.24
N SER A 36 -9.30 -1.66 -37.76
CA SER A 36 -8.91 -2.82 -38.58
C SER A 36 -10.10 -3.75 -38.88
N GLU A 37 -11.14 -3.76 -38.05
CA GLU A 37 -12.27 -4.68 -38.12
C GLU A 37 -13.30 -4.23 -39.15
N ASP A 38 -13.83 -3.04 -39.01
CA ASP A 38 -14.92 -2.51 -39.85
C ASP A 38 -14.47 -1.49 -40.92
N LYS A 39 -13.19 -1.06 -40.85
CA LYS A 39 -12.61 -0.01 -41.72
C LYS A 39 -13.25 1.37 -41.58
N GLU A 40 -14.05 1.57 -40.53
CA GLU A 40 -14.65 2.85 -40.23
C GLU A 40 -13.66 3.81 -39.53
N GLY A 41 -13.92 5.12 -39.63
CA GLY A 41 -13.13 6.13 -38.94
C GLY A 41 -13.32 6.04 -37.42
N LEU A 42 -12.22 6.11 -36.67
CA LEU A 42 -12.25 6.06 -35.20
C LEU A 42 -12.29 7.48 -34.62
N PRO A 43 -13.42 7.94 -34.06
CA PRO A 43 -13.49 9.22 -33.37
C PRO A 43 -12.84 9.15 -31.96
N GLY A 44 -12.25 10.27 -31.54
CA GLY A 44 -11.70 10.37 -30.17
C GLY A 44 -10.35 9.68 -29.95
N VAL A 45 -9.65 9.27 -30.99
CA VAL A 45 -8.27 8.76 -30.88
C VAL A 45 -7.35 9.91 -30.48
N ASN A 46 -6.59 9.71 -29.42
CA ASN A 46 -5.58 10.66 -28.97
C ASN A 46 -4.32 10.53 -29.84
N VAL A 47 -3.91 11.63 -30.49
CA VAL A 47 -2.71 11.73 -31.34
C VAL A 47 -1.74 12.67 -30.66
N LEU A 48 -0.64 12.13 -30.10
CA LEU A 48 0.34 12.86 -29.28
C LEU A 48 1.72 12.85 -29.94
N GLU A 49 2.39 13.98 -29.98
CA GLU A 49 3.81 14.06 -30.36
C GLU A 49 4.68 13.53 -29.21
N LYS A 50 5.38 12.40 -29.43
CA LYS A 50 6.14 11.67 -28.41
C LYS A 50 7.16 12.55 -27.70
N GLY A 51 7.14 12.53 -26.36
CA GLY A 51 8.04 13.33 -25.52
C GLY A 51 7.61 14.79 -25.34
N THR A 52 6.42 15.17 -25.79
CA THR A 52 5.87 16.51 -25.62
C THR A 52 4.42 16.48 -25.12
N THR A 53 3.89 17.65 -24.76
CA THR A 53 2.45 17.84 -24.44
C THR A 53 1.64 18.25 -25.65
N ASN A 54 2.23 18.24 -26.87
CA ASN A 54 1.55 18.63 -28.09
C ASN A 54 0.73 17.47 -28.64
N GLY A 55 -0.59 17.61 -28.72
CA GLY A 55 -1.49 16.57 -29.19
C GLY A 55 -2.80 17.11 -29.74
N THR A 56 -3.54 16.23 -30.42
CA THR A 56 -4.89 16.45 -30.94
C THR A 56 -5.71 15.18 -30.79
N ILE A 57 -7.01 15.25 -31.04
CA ILE A 57 -7.91 14.10 -31.10
C ILE A 57 -8.55 14.01 -32.45
N THR A 58 -8.91 12.79 -32.89
CA THR A 58 -9.62 12.58 -34.16
C THR A 58 -11.07 13.06 -34.07
N ASP A 59 -11.59 13.58 -35.20
CA ASP A 59 -12.98 13.97 -35.37
C ASP A 59 -13.91 12.74 -35.52
N ILE A 60 -15.20 12.99 -35.77
CA ILE A 60 -16.24 11.95 -35.92
C ILE A 60 -15.98 10.99 -37.08
N ASP A 61 -15.26 11.43 -38.12
CA ASP A 61 -14.90 10.64 -39.30
C ASP A 61 -13.50 9.98 -39.14
N GLY A 62 -12.84 10.18 -38.01
CA GLY A 62 -11.50 9.67 -37.71
C GLY A 62 -10.36 10.53 -38.26
N ASN A 63 -10.60 11.74 -38.82
CA ASN A 63 -9.55 12.59 -39.34
C ASN A 63 -8.85 13.36 -38.21
N TYR A 64 -7.55 13.61 -38.38
CA TYR A 64 -6.76 14.43 -37.47
C TYR A 64 -5.86 15.42 -38.20
N SER A 65 -5.49 16.47 -37.50
CA SER A 65 -4.51 17.45 -37.91
C SER A 65 -3.69 17.90 -36.72
N ILE A 66 -2.38 17.77 -36.82
CA ILE A 66 -1.46 18.16 -35.75
C ILE A 66 -0.29 18.96 -36.29
N LYS A 67 0.02 20.09 -35.66
CA LYS A 67 1.19 20.89 -35.99
C LYS A 67 2.37 20.40 -35.14
N LEU A 68 3.40 19.87 -35.80
CA LEU A 68 4.61 19.37 -35.09
C LEU A 68 5.43 20.53 -34.54
N LYS A 69 6.08 20.27 -33.41
CA LYS A 69 7.10 21.18 -32.80
C LYS A 69 8.45 21.09 -33.53
N ASN A 70 8.78 19.90 -34.05
CA ASN A 70 10.00 19.63 -34.79
C ASN A 70 9.68 19.18 -36.22
N PRO A 71 10.55 19.43 -37.21
CA PRO A 71 10.33 19.02 -38.59
C PRO A 71 10.11 17.51 -38.79
N THR A 72 10.68 16.69 -37.91
CA THR A 72 10.51 15.24 -37.87
C THR A 72 10.21 14.83 -36.41
N SER A 73 9.14 14.09 -36.20
CA SER A 73 8.69 13.61 -34.89
C SER A 73 8.06 12.22 -34.99
N THR A 74 7.84 11.59 -33.85
CA THR A 74 7.05 10.35 -33.76
C THR A 74 5.69 10.69 -33.17
N LEU A 75 4.63 10.40 -33.91
CA LEU A 75 3.26 10.47 -33.40
C LEU A 75 2.86 9.17 -32.74
N VAL A 76 2.15 9.29 -31.64
CA VAL A 76 1.61 8.20 -30.83
C VAL A 76 0.08 8.26 -30.94
N PHE A 77 -0.51 7.20 -31.46
CA PHE A 77 -1.96 7.04 -31.60
C PHE A 77 -2.46 6.11 -30.50
N SER A 78 -3.38 6.56 -29.67
CA SER A 78 -3.92 5.77 -28.54
C SER A 78 -5.41 6.03 -28.36
N MET A 79 -6.15 4.94 -28.11
CA MET A 79 -7.57 4.94 -27.79
C MET A 79 -7.85 3.78 -26.83
N VAL A 80 -8.81 3.94 -25.92
CA VAL A 80 -9.23 2.86 -25.02
C VAL A 80 -9.79 1.70 -25.84
N GLY A 81 -9.29 0.49 -25.62
CA GLY A 81 -9.69 -0.72 -26.36
C GLY A 81 -8.97 -0.93 -27.70
N MET A 82 -7.99 -0.11 -28.05
CA MET A 82 -7.19 -0.26 -29.25
C MET A 82 -5.69 -0.34 -28.94
N MET A 83 -4.94 -1.12 -29.71
CA MET A 83 -3.49 -1.23 -29.60
C MET A 83 -2.83 0.10 -29.95
N LYS A 84 -2.03 0.62 -29.03
CA LYS A 84 -1.22 1.83 -29.23
C LYS A 84 -0.27 1.64 -30.40
N GLN A 85 -0.23 2.61 -31.32
CA GLN A 85 0.66 2.60 -32.48
C GLN A 85 1.54 3.85 -32.50
N GLU A 86 2.82 3.68 -32.88
CA GLU A 86 3.77 4.76 -33.05
C GLU A 86 4.22 4.86 -34.51
N LYS A 87 4.22 6.08 -35.06
CA LYS A 87 4.64 6.33 -36.43
C LYS A 87 5.54 7.55 -36.53
N ARG A 88 6.70 7.38 -37.14
CA ARG A 88 7.59 8.50 -37.43
C ARG A 88 7.06 9.27 -38.66
N VAL A 89 6.99 10.59 -38.55
CA VAL A 89 6.39 11.49 -39.53
C VAL A 89 7.27 12.74 -39.74
N ASN A 90 7.15 13.35 -40.93
CA ASN A 90 7.75 14.64 -41.24
C ASN A 90 6.64 15.69 -41.40
N GLY A 91 6.96 16.95 -41.18
CA GLY A 91 6.01 18.05 -41.44
C GLY A 91 5.53 18.06 -42.90
N GLY A 92 4.20 18.12 -43.09
CA GLY A 92 3.54 18.04 -44.40
C GLY A 92 3.11 16.64 -44.80
N ASP A 93 3.43 15.59 -44.04
CA ASP A 93 3.01 14.23 -44.36
C ASP A 93 1.49 14.06 -44.17
N LYS A 94 0.89 13.25 -45.04
CA LYS A 94 -0.45 12.69 -44.85
C LYS A 94 -0.28 11.22 -44.42
N VAL A 95 -0.68 10.91 -43.17
CA VAL A 95 -0.43 9.60 -42.58
C VAL A 95 -1.72 8.98 -42.06
N ASP A 96 -2.21 7.98 -42.80
CA ASP A 96 -3.36 7.20 -42.40
C ASP A 96 -2.90 6.00 -41.52
N ILE A 97 -3.62 5.75 -40.42
CA ILE A 97 -3.29 4.72 -39.41
C ILE A 97 -4.48 3.78 -39.26
N THR A 98 -4.19 2.49 -39.24
CA THR A 98 -5.19 1.46 -38.90
C THR A 98 -4.89 0.94 -37.51
N LEU A 99 -5.74 1.25 -36.51
CA LEU A 99 -5.62 0.68 -35.16
C LEU A 99 -6.30 -0.68 -35.14
N GLN A 100 -5.63 -1.61 -34.44
CA GLN A 100 -6.17 -2.93 -34.16
C GLN A 100 -6.81 -2.90 -32.78
N PRO A 101 -7.94 -3.58 -32.56
CA PRO A 101 -8.46 -3.80 -31.22
C PRO A 101 -7.41 -4.42 -30.33
N ASP A 102 -7.35 -3.94 -29.11
CA ASP A 102 -6.46 -4.51 -28.09
C ASP A 102 -7.08 -5.80 -27.54
N HIS A 103 -6.91 -6.88 -28.29
CA HIS A 103 -7.36 -8.21 -27.89
C HIS A 103 -6.62 -8.74 -26.64
N TYR A 104 -5.54 -8.08 -26.22
CA TYR A 104 -4.83 -8.46 -24.99
C TYR A 104 -5.73 -8.37 -23.74
N GLN A 105 -6.73 -7.51 -23.70
CA GLN A 105 -7.74 -7.50 -22.64
C GLN A 105 -8.73 -8.66 -22.73
N LEU A 106 -8.99 -9.17 -23.92
CA LEU A 106 -9.92 -10.30 -24.14
C LEU A 106 -9.23 -11.66 -23.98
N ASP A 107 -7.93 -11.74 -24.27
CA ASP A 107 -7.12 -12.95 -24.09
C ASP A 107 -6.43 -13.05 -22.72
N GLN A 108 -6.77 -12.16 -21.77
CA GLN A 108 -6.22 -12.23 -20.42
C GLN A 108 -6.56 -13.57 -19.78
N ILE A 109 -5.53 -14.40 -19.56
CA ILE A 109 -5.67 -15.69 -18.87
C ILE A 109 -5.86 -15.40 -17.39
N VAL A 110 -6.92 -15.92 -16.81
CA VAL A 110 -7.22 -15.84 -15.38
C VAL A 110 -7.16 -17.23 -14.76
N VAL A 111 -6.63 -17.29 -13.54
CA VAL A 111 -6.63 -18.51 -12.74
C VAL A 111 -8.01 -18.65 -12.09
N THR A 112 -8.71 -19.72 -12.40
CA THR A 112 -10.00 -20.05 -11.78
C THR A 112 -9.87 -21.36 -11.02
N GLY A 113 -9.58 -21.24 -9.73
CA GLY A 113 -9.38 -22.43 -8.89
C GLY A 113 -8.15 -23.22 -9.30
N TYR A 114 -8.38 -24.40 -9.82
CA TYR A 114 -7.32 -25.34 -10.24
C TYR A 114 -7.06 -25.35 -11.76
N SER A 115 -7.75 -24.49 -12.52
CA SER A 115 -7.60 -24.33 -13.96
C SER A 115 -7.29 -22.90 -14.35
N THR A 116 -6.86 -22.71 -15.59
CA THR A 116 -6.68 -21.39 -16.19
C THR A 116 -7.64 -21.24 -17.36
N GLN A 117 -8.39 -20.15 -17.42
CA GLN A 117 -9.37 -19.88 -18.46
C GLN A 117 -9.17 -18.46 -19.02
N LYS A 118 -9.68 -18.20 -20.22
CA LYS A 118 -9.72 -16.84 -20.73
C LYS A 118 -10.77 -16.04 -19.96
N LYS A 119 -10.45 -14.79 -19.65
CA LYS A 119 -11.38 -13.88 -18.96
C LYS A 119 -12.70 -13.72 -19.70
N SER A 120 -12.64 -13.75 -21.05
CA SER A 120 -13.82 -13.69 -21.93
C SER A 120 -14.81 -14.85 -21.73
N ASP A 121 -14.31 -16.00 -21.28
CA ASP A 121 -15.09 -17.24 -21.17
C ASP A 121 -15.75 -17.40 -19.80
N LEU A 122 -15.46 -16.45 -18.89
CA LEU A 122 -15.95 -16.48 -17.53
C LEU A 122 -17.27 -15.71 -17.41
N THR A 123 -18.28 -16.37 -16.87
CA THR A 123 -19.60 -15.75 -16.58
C THR A 123 -19.63 -14.98 -15.25
N GLY A 124 -18.61 -15.16 -14.40
CA GLY A 124 -18.48 -14.51 -13.10
C GLY A 124 -17.80 -13.14 -13.15
N SER A 125 -18.12 -12.26 -12.18
CA SER A 125 -17.46 -10.96 -12.03
C SER A 125 -16.06 -11.13 -11.44
N ILE A 126 -15.06 -11.16 -12.31
CA ILE A 126 -13.64 -11.24 -11.94
C ILE A 126 -12.96 -9.92 -12.27
N THR A 127 -12.25 -9.36 -11.30
CA THR A 127 -11.39 -8.19 -11.49
C THR A 127 -9.94 -8.64 -11.43
N VAL A 128 -9.16 -8.31 -12.47
CA VAL A 128 -7.71 -8.56 -12.50
C VAL A 128 -7.00 -7.22 -12.39
N VAL A 129 -6.07 -7.11 -11.46
CA VAL A 129 -5.26 -5.92 -11.23
C VAL A 129 -3.80 -6.29 -11.44
N SER A 130 -3.13 -5.58 -12.35
CA SER A 130 -1.69 -5.71 -12.55
C SER A 130 -0.94 -5.06 -11.41
N MET A 131 0.09 -5.72 -10.89
CA MET A 131 0.94 -5.11 -9.86
C MET A 131 1.77 -3.93 -10.38
N GLU A 132 2.03 -3.84 -11.68
CA GLU A 132 2.67 -2.65 -12.27
C GLU A 132 1.86 -1.37 -12.00
N ASP A 133 0.52 -1.45 -12.02
CA ASP A 133 -0.33 -0.31 -11.69
C ASP A 133 -0.42 -0.04 -10.19
N VAL A 134 -0.39 -1.07 -9.37
CA VAL A 134 -0.40 -0.96 -7.89
C VAL A 134 0.90 -0.34 -7.39
N MET A 135 2.04 -0.75 -7.94
CA MET A 135 3.38 -0.30 -7.54
C MET A 135 3.68 1.17 -7.89
N LYS A 136 2.82 1.84 -8.68
CA LYS A 136 2.92 3.30 -8.89
C LYS A 136 2.67 4.10 -7.60
N SER A 137 2.00 3.50 -6.61
CA SER A 137 1.93 3.98 -5.24
C SER A 137 2.92 3.21 -4.37
N ALA A 138 3.71 3.90 -3.54
CA ALA A 138 4.73 3.29 -2.68
C ALA A 138 4.10 2.61 -1.45
N GLU A 139 3.10 1.72 -1.69
CA GLU A 139 2.42 0.98 -0.62
C GLU A 139 3.18 -0.30 -0.29
N ASN A 140 3.43 -0.52 1.02
CA ASN A 140 4.15 -1.68 1.52
C ASN A 140 3.30 -2.97 1.53
N ASN A 141 1.97 -2.84 1.59
CA ASN A 141 1.02 -3.94 1.52
C ASN A 141 0.34 -3.96 0.14
N PRO A 142 0.46 -5.05 -0.65
CA PRO A 142 -0.15 -5.14 -1.98
C PRO A 142 -1.67 -4.98 -1.96
N ILE A 143 -2.32 -5.36 -0.86
CA ILE A 143 -3.78 -5.24 -0.71
C ILE A 143 -4.22 -3.78 -0.55
N LYS A 144 -3.47 -2.99 0.19
CA LYS A 144 -3.74 -1.56 0.35
C LYS A 144 -3.70 -0.84 -1.00
N GLY A 145 -2.81 -1.26 -1.88
CA GLY A 145 -2.74 -0.78 -3.25
C GLY A 145 -3.95 -1.13 -4.13
N LEU A 146 -4.83 -2.03 -3.70
CA LEU A 146 -6.09 -2.35 -4.40
C LEU A 146 -7.23 -1.39 -4.05
N GLN A 147 -7.07 -0.54 -3.03
CA GLN A 147 -8.11 0.41 -2.60
C GLN A 147 -8.54 1.30 -3.77
N GLY A 148 -9.85 1.38 -4.01
CA GLY A 148 -10.44 2.16 -5.11
C GLY A 148 -10.26 1.56 -6.52
N ARG A 149 -9.52 0.43 -6.68
CA ARG A 149 -9.26 -0.22 -7.98
C ARG A 149 -10.19 -1.40 -8.27
N VAL A 150 -10.80 -1.96 -7.24
CA VAL A 150 -11.69 -3.13 -7.36
C VAL A 150 -13.10 -2.74 -6.94
N PRO A 151 -14.06 -2.61 -7.87
CA PRO A 151 -15.44 -2.28 -7.53
C PRO A 151 -16.06 -3.32 -6.58
N GLY A 152 -16.71 -2.87 -5.51
CA GLY A 152 -17.34 -3.74 -4.50
C GLY A 152 -16.36 -4.38 -3.50
N MET A 153 -15.10 -3.89 -3.45
CA MET A 153 -14.13 -4.23 -2.41
C MET A 153 -13.83 -3.00 -1.58
N GLU A 154 -13.95 -3.12 -0.27
CA GLU A 154 -13.56 -2.15 0.73
C GLU A 154 -12.24 -2.58 1.36
N VAL A 155 -11.32 -1.64 1.50
CA VAL A 155 -10.01 -1.84 2.16
C VAL A 155 -9.85 -0.77 3.21
N THR A 156 -9.77 -1.15 4.47
CA THR A 156 -9.57 -0.24 5.60
C THR A 156 -8.24 -0.54 6.28
N ALA A 157 -7.32 0.43 6.26
CA ALA A 157 -6.05 0.33 6.95
C ALA A 157 -6.17 0.83 8.39
N ASN A 158 -5.49 0.18 9.31
CA ASN A 158 -5.50 0.53 10.74
C ASN A 158 -4.43 1.57 11.14
N GLY A 159 -3.65 2.09 10.19
CA GLY A 159 -2.59 3.07 10.44
C GLY A 159 -1.26 2.48 10.93
N ASN A 160 -1.18 1.19 11.23
CA ASN A 160 0.09 0.54 11.60
C ASN A 160 1.13 0.64 10.49
N PRO A 161 2.43 0.78 10.81
CA PRO A 161 3.51 0.83 9.82
C PRO A 161 3.61 -0.40 8.93
N SER A 162 3.14 -1.57 9.38
CA SER A 162 3.04 -2.79 8.56
C SER A 162 2.09 -2.62 7.37
N GLY A 163 1.20 -1.60 7.40
CA GLY A 163 0.16 -1.41 6.41
C GLY A 163 -0.93 -2.49 6.48
N ALA A 164 -1.06 -3.17 7.62
CA ALA A 164 -2.11 -4.15 7.82
C ALA A 164 -3.48 -3.54 7.51
N ALA A 165 -4.30 -4.27 6.75
CA ALA A 165 -5.58 -3.78 6.27
C ALA A 165 -6.64 -4.87 6.39
N THR A 166 -7.84 -4.44 6.75
CA THR A 166 -9.05 -5.27 6.71
C THR A 166 -9.70 -5.15 5.34
N ILE A 167 -10.12 -6.28 4.79
CA ILE A 167 -10.73 -6.35 3.47
C ILE A 167 -12.16 -6.87 3.61
N ARG A 168 -13.08 -6.24 2.87
CA ARG A 168 -14.46 -6.72 2.73
C ARG A 168 -14.84 -6.74 1.26
N ILE A 169 -15.36 -7.87 0.80
CA ILE A 169 -15.86 -8.01 -0.57
C ILE A 169 -17.37 -8.08 -0.50
N ARG A 170 -18.06 -7.08 -1.08
CA ARG A 170 -19.53 -6.92 -1.06
C ARG A 170 -20.12 -6.82 0.35
N GLY A 171 -19.36 -6.32 1.32
CA GLY A 171 -19.82 -6.05 2.67
C GLY A 171 -19.61 -7.21 3.66
N ILE A 172 -20.40 -7.22 4.73
CA ILE A 172 -20.34 -8.18 5.84
C ILE A 172 -21.41 -9.24 5.60
N GLY A 173 -21.02 -10.49 5.46
CA GLY A 173 -21.91 -11.61 5.20
C GLY A 173 -22.18 -12.52 6.40
N THR A 174 -21.39 -12.40 7.47
CA THR A 174 -21.47 -13.27 8.66
C THR A 174 -21.11 -12.51 9.92
N LEU A 175 -21.58 -12.98 11.07
CA LEU A 175 -21.21 -12.46 12.40
C LEU A 175 -19.77 -12.86 12.82
N ASN A 176 -19.19 -13.85 12.14
CA ASN A 176 -17.84 -14.34 12.41
C ASN A 176 -16.79 -13.64 11.53
N ASN A 177 -15.81 -14.38 11.05
CA ASN A 177 -14.77 -13.87 10.17
C ASN A 177 -15.32 -13.58 8.76
N ASN A 178 -15.19 -12.32 8.31
CA ASN A 178 -15.59 -11.85 6.99
C ASN A 178 -14.40 -11.61 6.03
N ASP A 179 -13.20 -12.07 6.39
CA ASP A 179 -12.05 -11.94 5.51
C ASP A 179 -12.17 -12.88 4.30
N PRO A 180 -11.77 -12.43 3.10
CA PRO A 180 -11.73 -13.27 1.92
C PRO A 180 -10.68 -14.37 2.07
N LEU A 181 -10.85 -15.45 1.31
CA LEU A 181 -9.82 -16.47 1.17
C LEU A 181 -8.71 -15.93 0.25
N PHE A 182 -7.46 -16.03 0.67
CA PHE A 182 -6.31 -15.80 -0.21
C PHE A 182 -5.86 -17.13 -0.82
N VAL A 183 -5.47 -17.08 -2.09
CA VAL A 183 -4.86 -18.20 -2.79
C VAL A 183 -3.60 -17.69 -3.48
N ILE A 184 -2.43 -18.09 -2.99
CA ILE A 184 -1.14 -17.64 -3.51
C ILE A 184 -0.51 -18.81 -4.26
N ASP A 185 -0.29 -18.66 -5.58
CA ASP A 185 0.26 -19.69 -6.47
C ASP A 185 -0.46 -21.07 -6.34
N GLY A 186 -1.77 -21.01 -6.04
CA GLY A 186 -2.61 -22.20 -5.88
C GLY A 186 -2.65 -22.79 -4.46
N VAL A 187 -2.06 -22.13 -3.47
CA VAL A 187 -2.12 -22.53 -2.05
C VAL A 187 -3.08 -21.63 -1.28
N PRO A 188 -4.19 -22.18 -0.74
CA PRO A 188 -5.09 -21.43 0.10
C PRO A 188 -4.47 -21.03 1.43
N THR A 189 -4.65 -19.78 1.84
CA THR A 189 -4.17 -19.25 3.12
C THR A 189 -5.09 -18.16 3.66
N ARG A 190 -5.02 -17.91 4.97
CA ARG A 190 -5.66 -16.78 5.65
C ARG A 190 -4.63 -15.84 6.30
N GLY A 191 -3.35 -16.02 6.01
CA GLY A 191 -2.27 -15.21 6.56
C GLY A 191 -2.26 -13.77 6.06
N GLY A 192 -1.56 -12.90 6.78
CA GLY A 192 -1.43 -11.48 6.48
C GLY A 192 -0.70 -11.24 5.15
N MET A 193 -1.31 -10.42 4.30
CA MET A 193 -0.72 -10.08 3.00
C MET A 193 0.40 -9.04 3.10
N HIS A 194 0.49 -8.32 4.24
CA HIS A 194 1.57 -7.38 4.51
C HIS A 194 2.95 -8.05 4.67
N GLU A 195 2.96 -9.37 4.89
CA GLU A 195 4.18 -10.18 4.94
C GLU A 195 4.75 -10.45 3.54
N LEU A 196 3.93 -10.35 2.48
CA LEU A 196 4.39 -10.55 1.10
C LEU A 196 5.07 -9.31 0.54
N ASN A 197 6.14 -9.54 -0.21
CA ASN A 197 6.79 -8.49 -0.97
C ASN A 197 5.98 -8.17 -2.23
N SER A 198 5.48 -6.94 -2.34
CA SER A 198 4.70 -6.47 -3.50
C SER A 198 5.47 -6.61 -4.82
N ASN A 199 6.83 -6.50 -4.78
CA ASN A 199 7.68 -6.66 -5.95
C ASN A 199 7.70 -8.08 -6.51
N ASP A 200 7.31 -9.09 -5.72
CA ASP A 200 7.28 -10.50 -6.16
C ASP A 200 5.96 -10.88 -6.84
N ILE A 201 4.96 -10.03 -6.78
CA ILE A 201 3.63 -10.29 -7.32
C ILE A 201 3.55 -9.85 -8.78
N GLU A 202 2.98 -10.67 -9.65
CA GLU A 202 2.70 -10.33 -11.06
C GLU A 202 1.30 -9.71 -11.20
N ASN A 203 0.28 -10.37 -10.63
CA ASN A 203 -1.09 -9.86 -10.65
C ASN A 203 -1.91 -10.36 -9.45
N ILE A 204 -2.99 -9.65 -9.18
CA ILE A 204 -4.00 -10.02 -8.19
C ILE A 204 -5.35 -10.12 -8.87
N GLN A 205 -6.07 -11.21 -8.64
CA GLN A 205 -7.40 -11.45 -9.16
C GLN A 205 -8.38 -11.54 -8.00
N VAL A 206 -9.53 -10.88 -8.13
CA VAL A 206 -10.57 -10.86 -7.10
C VAL A 206 -11.83 -11.53 -7.65
N LEU A 207 -12.17 -12.70 -7.08
CA LEU A 207 -13.38 -13.45 -7.37
C LEU A 207 -14.46 -12.97 -6.40
N LYS A 208 -15.43 -12.25 -6.91
CA LYS A 208 -16.49 -11.63 -6.09
C LYS A 208 -17.79 -12.44 -6.09
N ASP A 209 -17.99 -13.27 -7.09
CA ASP A 209 -19.22 -14.05 -7.26
C ASP A 209 -19.06 -15.47 -6.74
N ALA A 210 -20.14 -15.99 -6.14
CA ALA A 210 -20.17 -17.34 -5.62
C ALA A 210 -19.92 -18.41 -6.70
N SER A 211 -20.32 -18.19 -7.95
CA SER A 211 -20.06 -19.10 -9.06
C SER A 211 -18.58 -19.27 -9.34
N ALA A 212 -17.83 -18.18 -9.39
CA ALA A 212 -16.38 -18.20 -9.62
C ALA A 212 -15.60 -18.71 -8.38
N ALA A 213 -16.13 -18.47 -7.18
CA ALA A 213 -15.52 -18.86 -5.91
C ALA A 213 -15.88 -20.28 -5.45
N SER A 214 -16.92 -20.90 -6.03
CA SER A 214 -17.50 -22.18 -5.58
C SER A 214 -16.51 -23.34 -5.53
N ILE A 215 -15.51 -23.33 -6.40
CA ILE A 215 -14.45 -24.36 -6.47
C ILE A 215 -13.60 -24.44 -5.18
N TYR A 216 -13.60 -23.37 -4.37
CA TYR A 216 -12.91 -23.32 -3.08
C TYR A 216 -13.83 -23.69 -1.90
N GLY A 217 -15.09 -24.05 -2.18
CA GLY A 217 -16.09 -24.48 -1.20
C GLY A 217 -16.50 -23.36 -0.22
N SER A 218 -16.92 -23.75 0.98
CA SER A 218 -17.42 -22.83 2.02
C SER A 218 -16.38 -21.81 2.50
N ARG A 219 -15.08 -22.08 2.35
CA ARG A 219 -13.99 -21.15 2.69
C ARG A 219 -14.03 -19.86 1.87
N ALA A 220 -14.65 -19.90 0.69
CA ALA A 220 -14.77 -18.80 -0.25
C ALA A 220 -16.05 -17.97 -0.10
N ALA A 221 -16.85 -18.19 0.95
CA ALA A 221 -18.13 -17.49 1.16
C ALA A 221 -18.00 -15.95 1.14
N ASN A 222 -16.85 -15.41 1.56
CA ASN A 222 -16.55 -13.98 1.59
C ASN A 222 -15.74 -13.50 0.37
N GLY A 223 -15.72 -14.30 -0.72
CA GLY A 223 -14.91 -14.05 -1.91
C GLY A 223 -13.49 -14.62 -1.82
N VAL A 224 -12.78 -14.58 -2.95
CA VAL A 224 -11.41 -15.11 -3.06
C VAL A 224 -10.50 -14.07 -3.71
N ILE A 225 -9.31 -13.92 -3.15
CA ILE A 225 -8.23 -13.10 -3.72
C ILE A 225 -7.11 -14.05 -4.16
N ILE A 226 -6.92 -14.17 -5.46
CA ILE A 226 -5.86 -15.00 -6.04
C ILE A 226 -4.66 -14.11 -6.33
N VAL A 227 -3.51 -14.49 -5.82
CA VAL A 227 -2.24 -13.82 -6.01
C VAL A 227 -1.34 -14.71 -6.86
N THR A 228 -0.91 -14.21 -8.00
CA THR A 228 0.06 -14.87 -8.86
C THR A 228 1.39 -14.17 -8.72
N THR A 229 2.44 -14.93 -8.41
CA THR A 229 3.77 -14.38 -8.27
C THR A 229 4.58 -14.44 -9.57
N LYS A 230 5.61 -13.62 -9.67
CA LYS A 230 6.47 -13.51 -10.84
C LYS A 230 7.21 -14.82 -11.12
N LYS A 231 7.36 -15.14 -12.41
CA LYS A 231 8.13 -16.28 -12.92
C LYS A 231 9.17 -15.82 -13.93
N GLY A 232 10.09 -16.68 -14.27
CA GLY A 232 10.98 -16.48 -15.40
C GLY A 232 10.20 -16.41 -16.72
N LYS A 233 10.67 -15.59 -17.65
CA LYS A 233 10.12 -15.52 -19.02
C LYS A 233 11.25 -15.83 -19.99
N GLU A 234 10.92 -16.52 -21.07
CA GLU A 234 11.89 -16.87 -22.11
C GLU A 234 12.64 -15.65 -22.64
N GLY A 235 13.94 -15.75 -22.77
CA GLY A 235 14.79 -14.68 -23.25
C GLY A 235 16.12 -14.56 -22.51
N LYS A 236 16.66 -13.34 -22.45
CA LYS A 236 17.90 -13.04 -21.71
C LYS A 236 17.64 -12.98 -20.21
N ILE A 237 18.68 -13.27 -19.43
CA ILE A 237 18.67 -13.07 -17.98
C ILE A 237 18.31 -11.59 -17.70
N LYS A 238 17.32 -11.40 -16.85
CA LYS A 238 16.91 -10.09 -16.37
C LYS A 238 17.33 -9.93 -14.92
N LEU A 239 18.09 -8.88 -14.65
CA LEU A 239 18.46 -8.44 -13.31
C LEU A 239 17.76 -7.10 -13.06
N ASN A 240 16.94 -7.01 -12.02
CA ASN A 240 16.26 -5.79 -11.64
C ASN A 240 16.65 -5.42 -10.21
N PHE A 241 16.87 -4.12 -10.00
CA PHE A 241 17.04 -3.53 -8.69
C PHE A 241 16.06 -2.37 -8.55
N ASP A 242 15.07 -2.55 -7.68
CA ASP A 242 14.02 -1.57 -7.41
C ASP A 242 14.23 -0.99 -6.01
N THR A 243 14.26 0.33 -5.90
CA THR A 243 14.41 1.02 -4.63
C THR A 243 13.55 2.28 -4.59
N TYR A 244 12.97 2.55 -3.42
CA TYR A 244 12.32 3.82 -3.17
C TYR A 244 12.48 4.24 -1.70
N VAL A 245 12.43 5.55 -1.49
CA VAL A 245 12.38 6.18 -0.17
C VAL A 245 11.17 7.10 -0.14
N THR A 246 10.32 6.94 0.87
CA THR A 246 9.10 7.72 1.01
C THR A 246 9.06 8.35 2.39
N GLN A 247 8.68 9.62 2.46
CA GLN A 247 8.40 10.31 3.70
C GLN A 247 6.88 10.47 3.86
N SER A 248 6.36 10.03 5.00
CA SER A 248 4.95 10.15 5.38
C SER A 248 4.79 11.21 6.45
N PHE A 249 3.76 12.04 6.32
CA PHE A 249 3.43 13.07 7.30
C PHE A 249 1.93 13.31 7.32
N TYR A 250 1.43 13.86 8.43
CA TYR A 250 0.04 14.27 8.52
C TYR A 250 -0.19 15.56 7.74
N THR A 251 -1.07 15.53 6.75
CA THR A 251 -1.42 16.70 5.92
C THR A 251 -2.45 17.59 6.59
N ASN A 252 -3.36 16.99 7.37
CA ASN A 252 -4.41 17.68 8.10
C ASN A 252 -4.30 17.32 9.59
N LYS A 253 -4.01 18.30 10.41
CA LYS A 253 -4.09 18.20 11.85
C LYS A 253 -5.42 18.81 12.29
N LEU A 254 -6.05 18.21 13.30
CA LEU A 254 -7.21 18.83 13.92
C LEU A 254 -6.74 20.05 14.72
N ASP A 255 -7.41 21.16 14.51
CA ASP A 255 -7.20 22.38 15.29
C ASP A 255 -7.89 22.19 16.65
N VAL A 256 -7.06 21.99 17.69
CA VAL A 256 -7.52 21.78 19.07
C VAL A 256 -7.22 23.02 19.90
N MET A 257 -8.03 23.24 20.93
CA MET A 257 -7.85 24.40 21.82
C MET A 257 -6.50 24.33 22.53
N ASN A 258 -5.75 25.41 22.51
CA ASN A 258 -4.59 25.63 23.38
C ASN A 258 -5.04 25.91 24.85
N ALA A 259 -4.09 25.99 25.76
CA ALA A 259 -4.40 26.16 27.19
C ALA A 259 -5.23 27.42 27.47
N LYS A 260 -5.01 28.52 26.72
CA LYS A 260 -5.78 29.77 26.88
C LYS A 260 -7.20 29.61 26.33
N GLU A 261 -7.36 29.09 25.14
CA GLU A 261 -8.66 28.87 24.50
C GLU A 261 -9.52 27.87 25.28
N TYR A 262 -8.89 26.79 25.79
CA TYR A 262 -9.57 25.84 26.67
C TYR A 262 -10.10 26.52 27.94
N GLY A 263 -9.27 27.36 28.58
CA GLY A 263 -9.68 28.10 29.76
C GLY A 263 -10.85 29.10 29.48
N GLN A 264 -10.83 29.79 28.34
CA GLN A 264 -11.93 30.66 27.92
C GLN A 264 -13.22 29.88 27.68
N ALA A 265 -13.11 28.71 26.98
CA ALA A 265 -14.26 27.83 26.74
C ALA A 265 -14.84 27.28 28.06
N LEU A 266 -13.97 26.89 29.00
CA LEU A 266 -14.39 26.43 30.32
C LEU A 266 -15.12 27.53 31.11
N TRP A 267 -14.56 28.76 31.12
CA TRP A 267 -15.21 29.91 31.73
C TRP A 267 -16.63 30.14 31.16
N GLN A 268 -16.73 30.19 29.83
CA GLN A 268 -18.01 30.40 29.16
C GLN A 268 -19.03 29.31 29.47
N ALA A 269 -18.58 28.02 29.45
CA ALA A 269 -19.46 26.90 29.78
C ALA A 269 -19.96 26.96 31.22
N THR A 270 -19.10 27.30 32.19
CA THR A 270 -19.46 27.40 33.59
C THR A 270 -20.41 28.53 33.85
N VAL A 271 -20.16 29.70 33.26
CA VAL A 271 -21.05 30.87 33.38
C VAL A 271 -22.41 30.60 32.74
N ASN A 272 -22.46 29.92 31.59
CA ASN A 272 -23.73 29.54 30.95
C ASN A 272 -24.55 28.57 31.81
N ASN A 273 -23.90 27.76 32.65
CA ASN A 273 -24.55 26.90 33.64
C ASN A 273 -24.97 27.67 34.93
N SER A 274 -24.71 28.98 35.01
CA SER A 274 -24.93 29.80 36.20
C SER A 274 -24.10 29.36 37.42
N GLU A 275 -22.92 28.80 37.17
CA GLU A 275 -21.95 28.36 38.17
C GLU A 275 -20.80 29.36 38.29
N ASP A 276 -20.11 29.37 39.43
CA ASP A 276 -18.92 30.18 39.64
C ASP A 276 -17.69 29.56 38.92
N PRO A 277 -17.14 30.21 37.89
CA PRO A 277 -16.01 29.62 37.13
C PRO A 277 -14.72 29.49 37.97
N ASN A 278 -14.60 30.19 39.10
CA ASN A 278 -13.47 30.05 40.02
C ASN A 278 -13.57 28.81 40.93
N LYS A 279 -14.67 28.08 40.87
CA LYS A 279 -14.82 26.77 41.56
C LYS A 279 -14.38 25.59 40.66
N ASN A 280 -13.64 25.85 39.58
CA ASN A 280 -13.07 24.77 38.75
C ASN A 280 -11.95 24.03 39.48
N ASN A 281 -11.84 22.72 39.22
CA ASN A 281 -10.79 21.89 39.82
C ASN A 281 -9.51 21.81 38.93
N ILE A 282 -9.48 22.53 37.78
CA ILE A 282 -8.38 22.50 36.81
C ILE A 282 -7.30 23.52 37.19
N GLY A 283 -7.67 24.53 38.01
CA GLY A 283 -6.75 25.54 38.55
C GLY A 283 -6.75 26.86 37.79
N TYR A 284 -7.63 27.06 36.82
CA TYR A 284 -7.83 28.37 36.24
C TYR A 284 -8.41 29.35 37.29
N ASN A 285 -7.92 30.58 37.29
CA ASN A 285 -8.43 31.67 38.09
C ASN A 285 -8.88 32.79 37.17
N TYR A 286 -10.17 33.15 37.24
CA TYR A 286 -10.80 34.11 36.35
C TYR A 286 -11.10 35.42 37.07
N ASN A 287 -10.65 36.54 36.51
CA ASN A 287 -11.14 37.85 36.84
C ASN A 287 -12.26 38.18 35.83
N TRP A 288 -13.49 38.19 36.31
CA TRP A 288 -14.69 38.35 35.50
C TRP A 288 -15.78 39.15 36.24
N GLY A 289 -16.77 39.61 35.53
CA GLY A 289 -17.89 40.38 36.09
C GLY A 289 -19.05 40.44 35.11
N TYR A 290 -19.88 41.47 35.27
CA TYR A 290 -20.97 41.72 34.34
C TYR A 290 -20.76 43.08 33.68
N ASN A 291 -21.07 43.20 32.39
CA ASN A 291 -21.04 44.44 31.66
C ASN A 291 -22.29 45.30 31.98
N ASP A 292 -22.38 46.50 31.40
CA ASP A 292 -23.49 47.43 31.62
C ASP A 292 -24.85 46.87 31.18
N ASN A 293 -24.89 45.85 30.33
CA ASN A 293 -26.10 45.18 29.88
C ASN A 293 -26.49 43.99 30.78
N GLY A 294 -25.67 43.66 31.77
CA GLY A 294 -25.85 42.50 32.65
C GLY A 294 -25.35 41.19 32.07
N ASP A 295 -24.60 41.23 30.97
CA ASP A 295 -23.98 40.02 30.40
C ASP A 295 -22.65 39.72 31.08
N PRO A 296 -22.31 38.43 31.28
CA PRO A 296 -21.02 38.04 31.83
C PRO A 296 -19.87 38.46 30.93
N GLU A 297 -18.81 39.01 31.51
CA GLU A 297 -17.61 39.46 30.81
C GLU A 297 -16.34 38.96 31.49
N LEU A 298 -15.44 38.34 30.73
CA LEU A 298 -14.15 37.87 31.19
C LEU A 298 -13.09 38.96 30.99
N TYR A 299 -12.57 39.52 32.09
CA TYR A 299 -11.53 40.55 32.04
C TYR A 299 -10.15 39.99 31.92
N ASN A 300 -9.85 38.90 32.67
CA ASN A 300 -8.55 38.26 32.63
C ASN A 300 -8.63 36.82 33.12
N MET A 301 -7.62 36.01 32.77
CA MET A 301 -7.50 34.61 33.15
C MET A 301 -6.05 34.31 33.54
N TYR A 302 -5.89 33.61 34.63
CA TYR A 302 -4.60 33.22 35.18
C TYR A 302 -4.50 31.70 35.29
N LEU A 303 -3.36 31.16 34.93
CA LEU A 303 -3.00 29.76 35.10
C LEU A 303 -2.09 29.62 36.33
N PRO A 304 -2.22 28.53 37.10
CA PRO A 304 -1.25 28.21 38.16
C PRO A 304 0.10 27.93 37.57
N LYS A 305 1.17 28.22 38.29
CA LYS A 305 2.51 27.89 37.85
C LYS A 305 2.74 26.36 37.80
N TYR A 306 2.15 25.64 38.75
CA TYR A 306 2.19 24.18 38.86
C TYR A 306 0.79 23.62 38.96
N LEU A 307 0.53 22.48 38.34
CA LEU A 307 -0.76 21.81 38.35
C LEU A 307 -0.96 20.97 39.63
N ASP A 308 0.12 20.60 40.29
CA ASP A 308 0.14 19.74 41.46
C ASP A 308 0.78 20.43 42.69
N THR A 309 0.39 19.99 43.89
CA THR A 309 0.89 20.52 45.16
C THR A 309 2.38 20.19 45.35
N ASN A 310 2.87 19.12 44.78
CA ASN A 310 4.26 18.70 44.86
C ASN A 310 5.21 19.47 43.94
N LYS A 311 4.63 20.34 43.09
CA LYS A 311 5.35 21.17 42.09
C LYS A 311 6.18 20.33 41.11
N THR A 312 5.70 19.16 40.74
CA THR A 312 6.34 18.28 39.78
C THR A 312 5.87 18.53 38.34
N MET A 313 4.67 19.09 38.17
CA MET A 313 4.09 19.39 36.86
C MET A 313 3.96 20.89 36.64
N LEU A 314 4.88 21.47 35.85
CA LEU A 314 4.78 22.85 35.40
C LEU A 314 3.62 22.98 34.40
N THR A 315 2.75 23.97 34.60
CA THR A 315 1.68 24.25 33.63
C THR A 315 2.27 24.51 32.23
N SER A 316 1.73 23.86 31.23
CA SER A 316 2.21 23.84 29.85
C SER A 316 1.14 24.39 28.89
N ASP A 317 1.49 24.48 27.64
CA ASP A 317 0.58 24.63 26.50
C ASP A 317 0.97 23.54 25.49
N THR A 318 0.58 22.29 25.79
CA THR A 318 1.02 21.10 25.07
C THR A 318 0.14 20.86 23.85
N ASP A 319 0.72 20.92 22.65
CA ASP A 319 0.13 20.30 21.46
C ASP A 319 0.36 18.78 21.55
N TRP A 320 -0.66 18.07 21.98
CA TRP A 320 -0.59 16.62 22.16
C TRP A 320 -0.44 15.87 20.85
N PHE A 321 -0.96 16.43 19.75
CA PHE A 321 -0.80 15.80 18.45
C PHE A 321 0.67 15.86 18.00
N ASP A 322 1.32 17.01 18.15
CA ASP A 322 2.76 17.13 17.87
C ASP A 322 3.62 16.29 18.82
N ALA A 323 3.23 16.19 20.08
CA ALA A 323 3.94 15.39 21.08
C ALA A 323 3.97 13.88 20.75
N VAL A 324 2.96 13.37 20.04
CA VAL A 324 2.86 11.92 19.70
C VAL A 324 3.25 11.60 18.27
N SER A 325 3.34 12.59 17.39
CA SER A 325 3.56 12.38 15.97
C SER A 325 4.96 12.75 15.50
N ARG A 326 5.38 12.11 14.41
CA ARG A 326 6.63 12.42 13.69
C ARG A 326 6.43 12.23 12.19
N ASN A 327 7.39 12.69 11.41
CA ASN A 327 7.47 12.29 10.01
C ASN A 327 7.99 10.86 9.93
N GLY A 328 7.23 9.97 9.29
CA GLY A 328 7.63 8.60 9.04
C GLY A 328 8.56 8.49 7.84
N LEU A 329 9.52 7.56 7.89
CA LEU A 329 10.45 7.27 6.80
C LEU A 329 10.31 5.81 6.38
N GLN A 330 9.95 5.58 5.11
CA GLN A 330 9.92 4.24 4.54
C GLN A 330 11.03 4.08 3.51
N GLN A 331 11.76 2.97 3.61
CA GLN A 331 12.84 2.59 2.69
C GLN A 331 12.58 1.17 2.19
N SER A 332 12.67 0.98 0.88
CA SER A 332 12.50 -0.33 0.25
C SER A 332 13.60 -0.59 -0.74
N TYR A 333 14.16 -1.80 -0.67
CA TYR A 333 15.20 -2.29 -1.56
C TYR A 333 14.83 -3.68 -2.03
N ASN A 334 14.78 -3.90 -3.32
CA ASN A 334 14.45 -5.19 -3.90
C ASN A 334 15.39 -5.53 -5.04
N LEU A 335 16.02 -6.71 -4.97
CA LEU A 335 16.87 -7.26 -6.01
C LEU A 335 16.21 -8.51 -6.54
N SER A 336 16.06 -8.64 -7.87
CA SER A 336 15.53 -9.85 -8.47
C SER A 336 16.29 -10.26 -9.73
N VAL A 337 16.37 -11.57 -9.94
CA VAL A 337 16.93 -12.17 -11.15
C VAL A 337 15.94 -13.19 -11.71
N SER A 338 15.74 -13.16 -13.01
CA SER A 338 14.86 -14.13 -13.69
C SER A 338 15.35 -14.48 -15.07
N ASN A 339 15.05 -15.71 -15.47
CA ASN A 339 15.27 -16.20 -16.83
C ASN A 339 14.30 -17.34 -17.14
N GLY A 340 14.11 -17.61 -18.42
CA GLY A 340 13.38 -18.76 -18.91
C GLY A 340 13.98 -19.28 -20.21
N THR A 341 13.83 -20.58 -20.44
CA THR A 341 14.22 -21.30 -21.63
C THR A 341 13.14 -22.33 -21.97
N ASP A 342 13.30 -23.05 -23.08
CA ASP A 342 12.43 -24.19 -23.43
C ASP A 342 12.50 -25.36 -22.42
N LYS A 343 13.54 -25.40 -21.56
CA LYS A 343 13.74 -26.42 -20.53
C LYS A 343 13.19 -26.04 -19.15
N GLY A 344 12.83 -24.79 -18.93
CA GLY A 344 12.31 -24.32 -17.67
C GLY A 344 12.59 -22.85 -17.42
N ASP A 345 12.08 -22.35 -16.31
CA ASP A 345 12.24 -20.97 -15.90
C ASP A 345 12.59 -20.85 -14.41
N TYR A 346 13.13 -19.70 -14.04
CA TYR A 346 13.37 -19.35 -12.64
C TYR A 346 13.19 -17.86 -12.40
N PHE A 347 12.74 -17.54 -11.20
CA PHE A 347 12.71 -16.21 -10.60
C PHE A 347 13.23 -16.31 -9.18
N PHE A 348 14.19 -15.45 -8.84
CA PHE A 348 14.71 -15.30 -7.49
C PHE A 348 14.66 -13.83 -7.09
N SER A 349 14.26 -13.53 -5.85
CA SER A 349 14.26 -12.17 -5.29
C SER A 349 14.72 -12.12 -3.84
N LEU A 350 15.31 -10.98 -3.48
CA LEU A 350 15.62 -10.58 -2.11
C LEU A 350 15.04 -9.17 -1.90
N GLY A 351 14.32 -9.00 -0.81
CA GLY A 351 13.70 -7.73 -0.46
C GLY A 351 13.97 -7.33 0.99
N TYR A 352 14.18 -6.04 1.20
CA TYR A 352 14.23 -5.39 2.50
C TYR A 352 13.31 -4.19 2.52
N LEU A 353 12.51 -4.07 3.54
CA LEU A 353 11.63 -2.93 3.80
C LEU A 353 11.79 -2.50 5.25
N ASN A 354 12.02 -1.22 5.47
CA ASN A 354 11.89 -0.57 6.77
C ASN A 354 10.88 0.58 6.65
N ASN A 355 9.93 0.65 7.58
CA ASN A 355 8.91 1.69 7.62
C ASN A 355 8.74 2.20 9.04
N ASP A 356 9.28 3.39 9.31
CA ASP A 356 9.02 4.13 10.53
C ASP A 356 7.63 4.76 10.45
N GLY A 357 6.79 4.52 11.46
CA GLY A 357 5.44 5.05 11.51
C GLY A 357 5.39 6.56 11.80
N THR A 358 4.25 7.16 11.50
CA THR A 358 3.97 8.58 11.80
C THR A 358 3.63 8.85 13.26
N LEU A 359 3.38 7.83 14.06
CA LEU A 359 3.38 7.91 15.52
C LEU A 359 4.75 7.53 16.07
N ASN A 360 5.18 8.22 17.12
CA ASN A 360 6.49 8.01 17.73
C ASN A 360 6.68 6.53 18.12
N TYR A 361 7.89 6.00 17.94
CA TYR A 361 8.34 4.66 18.30
C TYR A 361 7.67 3.49 17.55
N THR A 362 6.69 3.74 16.68
CA THR A 362 6.09 2.67 15.88
C THR A 362 6.96 2.37 14.64
N SER A 363 7.10 1.10 14.29
CA SER A 363 7.96 0.69 13.16
C SER A 363 7.55 -0.68 12.61
N PHE A 364 7.94 -0.94 11.37
CA PHE A 364 7.80 -2.22 10.71
C PHE A 364 9.02 -2.51 9.83
N GLU A 365 9.59 -3.69 9.99
CA GLU A 365 10.71 -4.19 9.20
C GLU A 365 10.34 -5.52 8.57
N ARG A 366 10.72 -5.73 7.31
CA ARG A 366 10.53 -6.99 6.59
C ARG A 366 11.76 -7.35 5.77
N PHE A 367 12.26 -8.57 5.98
CA PHE A 367 13.16 -9.27 5.07
C PHE A 367 12.37 -10.32 4.31
N SER A 368 12.56 -10.43 3.01
CA SER A 368 11.90 -11.42 2.17
C SER A 368 12.90 -12.05 1.20
N ALA A 369 12.75 -13.35 0.98
CA ALA A 369 13.42 -14.08 -0.08
C ALA A 369 12.39 -14.96 -0.79
N ARG A 370 12.41 -14.99 -2.12
CA ARG A 370 11.53 -15.82 -2.93
C ARG A 370 12.33 -16.56 -4.00
N MET A 371 11.92 -17.79 -4.24
CA MET A 371 12.39 -18.60 -5.34
C MET A 371 11.19 -19.30 -5.99
N ASN A 372 11.02 -19.09 -7.27
CA ASN A 372 10.05 -19.80 -8.10
C ASN A 372 10.81 -20.44 -9.25
N SER A 373 10.63 -21.74 -9.48
CA SER A 373 11.22 -22.37 -10.64
C SER A 373 10.32 -23.44 -11.25
N SER A 374 10.52 -23.71 -12.52
CA SER A 374 9.91 -24.83 -13.19
C SER A 374 10.89 -25.52 -14.16
N TYR A 375 10.77 -26.83 -14.31
CA TYR A 375 11.61 -27.64 -15.18
C TYR A 375 10.73 -28.53 -16.05
N HIS A 376 10.91 -28.45 -17.37
CA HIS A 376 10.27 -29.31 -18.36
C HIS A 376 11.11 -30.55 -18.56
N LEU A 377 10.90 -31.58 -17.70
CA LEU A 377 11.65 -32.84 -17.74
C LEU A 377 11.42 -33.62 -19.04
N ILE A 378 10.16 -33.59 -19.52
CA ILE A 378 9.80 -34.10 -20.84
C ILE A 378 9.01 -32.98 -21.50
N LYS A 379 9.53 -32.47 -22.62
CA LYS A 379 8.93 -31.32 -23.29
C LYS A 379 7.44 -31.58 -23.55
N ASP A 380 6.61 -30.58 -23.21
CA ASP A 380 5.16 -30.56 -23.37
C ASP A 380 4.40 -31.67 -22.64
N ILE A 381 5.09 -32.55 -21.87
CA ILE A 381 4.47 -33.69 -21.20
C ILE A 381 4.62 -33.60 -19.68
N LEU A 382 5.85 -33.42 -19.16
CA LEU A 382 6.13 -33.48 -17.72
C LEU A 382 6.85 -32.22 -17.25
N THR A 383 6.20 -31.46 -16.39
CA THR A 383 6.78 -30.31 -15.70
C THR A 383 6.78 -30.54 -14.20
N ILE A 384 7.88 -30.25 -13.54
CA ILE A 384 7.98 -30.13 -12.09
C ILE A 384 8.30 -28.68 -11.75
N GLY A 385 7.86 -28.20 -10.61
CA GLY A 385 8.20 -26.84 -10.18
C GLY A 385 7.89 -26.59 -8.72
N GLU A 386 8.43 -25.49 -8.24
CA GLU A 386 8.19 -24.99 -6.90
C GLU A 386 8.04 -23.47 -6.89
N ASN A 387 7.35 -22.98 -5.85
CA ASN A 387 7.28 -21.57 -5.50
C ASN A 387 7.46 -21.48 -3.99
N PHE A 388 8.56 -20.92 -3.52
CA PHE A 388 8.86 -20.77 -2.09
C PHE A 388 9.22 -19.35 -1.73
N SER A 389 8.74 -18.91 -0.56
CA SER A 389 9.16 -17.66 0.07
C SER A 389 9.44 -17.86 1.55
N VAL A 390 10.46 -17.15 2.02
CA VAL A 390 10.77 -16.99 3.43
C VAL A 390 10.68 -15.51 3.75
N ASN A 391 9.87 -15.18 4.74
CA ASN A 391 9.68 -13.80 5.17
C ASN A 391 9.93 -13.72 6.67
N ARG A 392 10.65 -12.69 7.09
CA ARG A 392 10.78 -12.29 8.49
C ARG A 392 10.26 -10.89 8.64
N THR A 393 9.30 -10.69 9.52
CA THR A 393 8.85 -9.35 9.91
C THR A 393 9.11 -9.10 11.38
N SER A 394 9.31 -7.83 11.72
CA SER A 394 9.41 -7.36 13.10
C SER A 394 8.73 -6.00 13.17
N GLU A 395 7.84 -5.80 14.14
CA GLU A 395 7.11 -4.55 14.26
C GLU A 395 6.93 -4.13 15.73
N VAL A 396 6.87 -2.80 15.91
CA VAL A 396 6.31 -2.14 17.07
C VAL A 396 4.99 -1.53 16.60
N GLN A 397 3.90 -2.13 17.00
CA GLN A 397 2.55 -1.73 16.59
C GLN A 397 2.12 -0.45 17.32
N ILE A 398 1.07 0.20 16.81
CA ILE A 398 0.35 1.22 17.58
C ILE A 398 -0.30 0.51 18.77
N PRO A 399 -0.18 1.02 20.01
CA PRO A 399 -0.88 0.45 21.16
C PRO A 399 -2.39 0.36 20.91
N ASP A 400 -3.03 -0.64 21.54
CA ASP A 400 -4.49 -0.82 21.46
C ASP A 400 -5.26 0.37 22.04
N ASP A 401 -4.64 1.12 22.96
CA ASP A 401 -5.15 2.41 23.44
C ASP A 401 -5.22 3.39 22.26
N ASN A 402 -6.37 4.02 22.07
CA ASN A 402 -6.57 4.95 20.98
C ASN A 402 -5.76 6.24 21.17
N ILE A 403 -4.48 6.22 20.79
CA ILE A 403 -3.50 7.30 21.00
C ILE A 403 -3.99 8.63 20.42
N LEU A 404 -4.59 8.63 19.23
CA LEU A 404 -5.09 9.85 18.62
C LEU A 404 -6.31 10.40 19.36
N ASP A 405 -7.22 9.55 19.81
CA ASP A 405 -8.35 9.95 20.63
C ASP A 405 -7.89 10.53 21.97
N MET A 406 -6.87 9.92 22.59
CA MET A 406 -6.28 10.46 23.82
C MET A 406 -5.59 11.79 23.59
N ALA A 407 -4.84 11.95 22.49
CA ALA A 407 -4.21 13.21 22.13
C ALA A 407 -5.22 14.35 21.91
N LEU A 408 -6.42 14.04 21.38
CA LEU A 408 -7.50 15.00 21.21
C LEU A 408 -8.20 15.39 22.52
N LYS A 409 -8.20 14.51 23.53
CA LYS A 409 -8.92 14.67 24.79
C LYS A 409 -8.03 15.09 25.95
N ALA A 410 -6.72 14.93 25.83
CA ALA A 410 -5.78 15.33 26.86
C ALA A 410 -5.75 16.85 27.00
N LEU A 411 -5.76 17.33 28.23
CA LEU A 411 -5.78 18.76 28.52
C LEU A 411 -4.47 19.45 28.11
N PRO A 412 -4.52 20.56 27.38
CA PRO A 412 -3.30 21.22 26.87
C PRO A 412 -2.40 21.78 27.99
N LEU A 413 -2.97 22.08 29.17
CA LEU A 413 -2.18 22.57 30.30
C LEU A 413 -1.31 21.52 30.99
N ILE A 414 -1.51 20.22 30.71
CA ILE A 414 -0.70 19.14 31.25
C ILE A 414 0.62 19.04 30.44
N PRO A 415 1.80 19.03 31.10
CA PRO A 415 3.07 18.87 30.41
C PRO A 415 3.27 17.42 29.98
N VAL A 416 4.10 17.16 28.94
CA VAL A 416 4.47 15.80 28.54
C VAL A 416 5.26 15.11 29.63
N ARG A 417 6.21 15.82 30.25
CA ARG A 417 7.10 15.32 31.32
C ARG A 417 7.01 16.16 32.56
N THR A 418 7.37 15.57 33.70
CA THR A 418 7.59 16.30 34.96
C THR A 418 8.81 17.21 34.86
N VAL A 419 8.97 18.12 35.84
CA VAL A 419 10.04 19.15 35.87
C VAL A 419 11.45 18.53 35.87
N ASP A 420 11.63 17.37 36.50
CA ASP A 420 12.89 16.62 36.50
C ASP A 420 13.15 15.87 35.19
N GLY A 421 12.14 15.79 34.31
CA GLY A 421 12.22 15.09 33.04
C GLY A 421 12.09 13.56 33.13
N GLU A 422 12.03 12.99 34.31
CA GLU A 422 11.98 11.55 34.54
C GLU A 422 10.54 11.02 34.59
N GLY A 423 9.63 11.74 35.26
CA GLY A 423 8.22 11.39 35.36
C GLY A 423 7.38 11.85 34.16
N TRP A 424 6.11 11.50 34.16
CA TRP A 424 5.15 11.85 33.13
C TRP A 424 4.12 12.83 33.66
N GLY A 425 3.79 13.84 32.88
CA GLY A 425 2.64 14.69 33.15
C GLY A 425 1.34 13.88 33.05
N GLY A 426 0.38 14.23 33.89
CA GLY A 426 -0.90 13.55 33.94
C GLY A 426 -1.98 14.36 34.63
N PRO A 427 -3.23 13.84 34.69
CA PRO A 427 -4.34 14.55 35.30
C PRO A 427 -4.12 14.72 36.80
N THR A 428 -4.58 15.87 37.33
CA THR A 428 -4.70 16.10 38.77
C THR A 428 -6.15 15.88 39.22
N THR A 429 -6.40 15.93 40.52
CA THR A 429 -7.76 15.78 41.07
C THR A 429 -8.73 16.77 40.42
N GLY A 430 -9.81 16.27 39.85
CA GLY A 430 -10.84 17.07 39.19
C GLY A 430 -10.63 17.27 37.68
N MET A 431 -9.52 16.86 37.12
CA MET A 431 -9.32 16.74 35.68
C MET A 431 -9.89 15.40 35.15
N ASN A 432 -9.91 15.22 33.83
CA ASN A 432 -10.28 13.94 33.24
C ASN A 432 -9.23 12.85 33.56
N ASP A 433 -9.60 11.58 33.41
CA ASP A 433 -8.80 10.41 33.71
C ASP A 433 -7.98 9.91 32.49
N ARG A 434 -7.62 10.79 31.55
CA ARG A 434 -6.93 10.41 30.32
C ARG A 434 -5.44 10.19 30.58
N HIS A 435 -4.95 9.05 30.07
CA HIS A 435 -3.52 8.76 30.08
C HIS A 435 -2.77 9.75 29.18
N ASN A 436 -1.54 10.01 29.54
CA ASN A 436 -0.61 10.76 28.71
C ASN A 436 -0.29 9.93 27.44
N PRO A 437 -0.69 10.37 26.24
CA PRO A 437 -0.53 9.58 25.02
C PRO A 437 0.94 9.41 24.61
N ALA A 438 1.79 10.39 24.94
CA ALA A 438 3.23 10.28 24.68
C ALA A 438 3.90 9.21 25.58
N ARG A 439 3.43 9.06 26.83
CA ARG A 439 3.85 7.96 27.71
C ARG A 439 3.47 6.60 27.12
N LEU A 440 2.22 6.43 26.71
CA LEU A 440 1.76 5.16 26.14
C LEU A 440 2.60 4.71 24.94
N LEU A 441 2.96 5.64 24.06
CA LEU A 441 3.84 5.35 22.93
C LEU A 441 5.28 5.02 23.38
N TYR A 442 5.79 5.75 24.39
CA TYR A 442 7.12 5.49 24.91
C TYR A 442 7.23 4.11 25.59
N ASP A 443 6.27 3.76 26.43
CA ASP A 443 6.22 2.46 27.10
C ASP A 443 6.08 1.31 26.08
N ASN A 444 5.34 1.56 24.99
CA ASN A 444 5.12 0.57 23.94
C ASN A 444 6.34 0.33 23.04
N LYS A 445 7.36 1.20 23.05
CA LYS A 445 8.54 1.07 22.17
C LYS A 445 9.30 -0.25 22.35
N ASP A 446 9.19 -0.85 23.53
CA ASP A 446 9.86 -2.09 23.91
C ASP A 446 9.01 -3.34 23.63
N ASN A 447 7.75 -3.15 23.23
CA ASN A 447 6.87 -4.22 22.75
C ASN A 447 7.31 -4.68 21.37
N LYS A 448 7.20 -5.98 21.11
CA LYS A 448 7.69 -6.57 19.87
C LYS A 448 6.75 -7.65 19.37
N TYR A 449 6.46 -7.57 18.09
CA TYR A 449 5.78 -8.61 17.33
C TYR A 449 6.70 -9.04 16.20
N ALA A 450 7.00 -10.33 16.11
CA ALA A 450 7.90 -10.85 15.09
C ALA A 450 7.30 -12.11 14.45
N TYR A 451 7.39 -12.22 13.13
CA TYR A 451 6.94 -13.38 12.38
C TYR A 451 8.07 -13.94 11.54
N TRP A 452 8.17 -15.26 11.51
CA TRP A 452 8.83 -16.00 10.48
C TRP A 452 7.76 -16.77 9.71
N ARG A 453 7.74 -16.65 8.40
CA ARG A 453 6.82 -17.39 7.55
C ARG A 453 7.57 -18.08 6.41
N LEU A 454 7.42 -19.38 6.33
CA LEU A 454 7.80 -20.19 5.19
C LEU A 454 6.52 -20.54 4.44
N PHE A 455 6.39 -20.06 3.23
CA PHE A 455 5.20 -20.25 2.41
C PHE A 455 5.58 -20.69 1.00
N GLY A 456 4.86 -21.71 0.49
CA GLY A 456 5.07 -22.11 -0.90
C GLY A 456 4.45 -23.44 -1.24
N ASN A 457 4.77 -23.92 -2.42
CA ASN A 457 4.32 -25.21 -2.93
C ASN A 457 5.36 -25.87 -3.83
N ALA A 458 5.25 -27.19 -3.97
CA ALA A 458 5.90 -27.97 -5.01
C ALA A 458 4.83 -28.72 -5.80
N TYR A 459 5.00 -28.81 -7.12
CA TYR A 459 4.03 -29.45 -8.00
C TYR A 459 4.66 -30.28 -9.10
N ILE A 460 3.89 -31.28 -9.52
CA ILE A 460 4.13 -32.09 -10.71
C ILE A 460 2.94 -31.89 -11.64
N ASN A 461 3.19 -31.60 -12.89
CA ASN A 461 2.19 -31.41 -13.92
C ASN A 461 2.46 -32.32 -15.10
N LEU A 462 1.52 -33.22 -15.42
CA LEU A 462 1.62 -34.21 -16.48
C LEU A 462 0.55 -33.95 -17.56
N GLN A 463 0.97 -33.79 -18.79
CA GLN A 463 0.12 -33.57 -19.97
C GLN A 463 0.35 -34.67 -21.00
N PRO A 464 -0.13 -35.91 -20.77
CA PRO A 464 0.22 -37.07 -21.60
C PRO A 464 -0.40 -37.02 -23.00
N ILE A 465 -1.49 -36.31 -23.17
CA ILE A 465 -2.17 -36.04 -24.44
C ILE A 465 -2.72 -34.61 -24.47
N LYS A 466 -2.90 -34.07 -25.65
CA LYS A 466 -3.44 -32.73 -25.83
C LYS A 466 -4.81 -32.59 -25.16
N GLY A 467 -4.93 -31.59 -24.29
CA GLY A 467 -6.14 -31.27 -23.54
C GLY A 467 -6.25 -31.97 -22.19
N LEU A 468 -5.53 -33.05 -21.90
CA LEU A 468 -5.49 -33.70 -20.59
C LEU A 468 -4.35 -33.13 -19.74
N ASN A 469 -4.68 -32.61 -18.56
CA ASN A 469 -3.75 -32.07 -17.60
C ASN A 469 -3.96 -32.72 -16.22
N ILE A 470 -2.96 -33.38 -15.70
CA ILE A 470 -2.97 -34.03 -14.38
C ILE A 470 -1.95 -33.33 -13.52
N LYS A 471 -2.39 -32.71 -12.41
CA LYS A 471 -1.52 -31.94 -11.52
C LYS A 471 -1.63 -32.45 -10.09
N SER A 472 -0.50 -32.70 -9.47
CA SER A 472 -0.35 -32.91 -8.03
C SER A 472 0.40 -31.70 -7.44
N ASN A 473 -0.16 -31.05 -6.44
CA ASN A 473 0.37 -29.83 -5.84
C ASN A 473 0.34 -29.93 -4.33
N PHE A 474 1.50 -29.86 -3.68
CA PHE A 474 1.64 -29.87 -2.23
C PHE A 474 2.04 -28.46 -1.78
N GLY A 475 1.18 -27.82 -1.00
CA GLY A 475 1.37 -26.49 -0.43
C GLY A 475 1.69 -26.54 1.05
N LEU A 476 2.56 -25.66 1.51
CA LEU A 476 2.94 -25.47 2.92
C LEU A 476 2.85 -23.98 3.28
N ASP A 477 2.24 -23.70 4.43
CA ASP A 477 2.22 -22.39 5.09
C ASP A 477 2.60 -22.61 6.57
N TYR A 478 3.86 -22.36 6.89
CA TYR A 478 4.40 -22.45 8.23
C TYR A 478 4.69 -21.06 8.75
N THR A 479 4.16 -20.75 9.95
CA THR A 479 4.35 -19.47 10.62
C THR A 479 4.86 -19.73 12.04
N ASN A 480 5.91 -19.04 12.43
CA ASN A 480 6.32 -18.86 13.81
C ASN A 480 6.09 -17.39 14.18
N PHE A 481 5.28 -17.17 15.19
CA PHE A 481 4.96 -15.85 15.71
C PHE A 481 5.52 -15.71 17.12
N PHE A 482 6.22 -14.62 17.37
CA PHE A 482 6.73 -14.23 18.68
C PHE A 482 6.13 -12.89 19.09
N LYS A 483 5.64 -12.82 20.32
CA LYS A 483 5.12 -11.60 20.95
C LYS A 483 5.85 -11.37 22.27
N ARG A 484 6.33 -10.14 22.48
CA ARG A 484 6.72 -9.63 23.78
C ARG A 484 5.91 -8.39 24.09
N ASN A 485 5.18 -8.41 25.18
CA ASN A 485 4.42 -7.27 25.69
C ASN A 485 4.94 -6.92 27.09
N MET A 486 5.47 -5.70 27.23
CA MET A 486 6.03 -5.15 28.45
C MET A 486 5.10 -4.08 28.97
N VAL A 487 4.82 -4.11 30.25
CA VAL A 487 4.11 -3.08 31.00
C VAL A 487 5.08 -2.52 32.02
N HIS A 488 5.36 -1.23 31.93
CA HIS A 488 6.24 -0.54 32.86
C HIS A 488 5.48 0.00 34.08
N SER A 489 6.16 0.14 35.19
CA SER A 489 5.66 0.96 36.29
C SER A 489 5.69 2.44 35.89
N TYR A 490 4.74 3.25 36.35
CA TYR A 490 4.70 4.67 36.05
C TYR A 490 3.91 5.46 37.08
N VAL A 491 4.23 6.75 37.17
CA VAL A 491 3.42 7.79 37.79
C VAL A 491 3.14 8.88 36.73
N SER A 492 1.87 9.26 36.57
CA SER A 492 1.41 10.26 35.61
C SER A 492 0.26 11.06 36.24
N GLY A 493 0.59 12.09 37.00
CA GLY A 493 -0.38 12.82 37.83
C GLY A 493 -1.01 11.92 38.91
N THR A 494 -2.34 11.78 38.88
CA THR A 494 -3.09 10.87 39.76
C THR A 494 -3.15 9.42 39.26
N LEU A 495 -2.71 9.18 38.04
CA LEU A 495 -2.67 7.86 37.45
C LEU A 495 -1.31 7.21 37.74
N ASN A 496 -1.33 5.98 38.22
CA ASN A 496 -0.12 5.20 38.50
C ASN A 496 -0.31 3.73 38.16
N ASN A 497 0.79 3.05 37.92
CA ASN A 497 0.91 1.62 37.93
C ASN A 497 2.22 1.28 38.65
N ASP A 498 2.12 0.59 39.75
CA ASP A 498 3.29 0.26 40.60
C ASP A 498 3.89 -1.11 40.23
N LEU A 499 3.24 -1.87 39.36
CA LEU A 499 3.62 -3.23 39.03
C LEU A 499 4.02 -3.37 37.58
N SER A 500 5.28 -3.58 37.33
CA SER A 500 5.77 -3.91 35.97
C SER A 500 5.53 -5.38 35.66
N SER A 501 5.34 -5.68 34.37
CA SER A 501 5.14 -7.06 33.93
C SER A 501 5.60 -7.30 32.48
N VAL A 502 5.86 -8.57 32.16
CA VAL A 502 6.13 -9.04 30.83
C VAL A 502 5.25 -10.24 30.49
N THR A 503 4.66 -10.20 29.34
CA THR A 503 4.03 -11.35 28.69
C THR A 503 4.83 -11.73 27.46
N LEU A 504 5.37 -12.94 27.43
CA LEU A 504 5.94 -13.56 26.25
C LEU A 504 4.92 -14.52 25.65
N GLY A 505 4.75 -14.47 24.35
CA GLY A 505 3.90 -15.42 23.62
C GLY A 505 4.63 -15.93 22.39
N GLU A 506 4.45 -17.21 22.11
CA GLU A 506 4.96 -17.85 20.91
C GLU A 506 3.89 -18.75 20.32
N SER A 507 3.72 -18.71 19.01
CA SER A 507 2.74 -19.51 18.28
C SER A 507 3.38 -20.12 17.05
N TYR A 508 3.22 -21.42 16.91
CA TYR A 508 3.63 -22.19 15.73
C TYR A 508 2.39 -22.65 15.01
N ALA A 509 2.19 -22.17 13.79
CA ALA A 509 1.10 -22.62 12.94
C ALA A 509 1.64 -23.33 11.71
N THR A 510 1.19 -24.56 11.48
CA THR A 510 1.52 -25.35 10.31
C THR A 510 0.25 -25.68 9.55
N LYS A 511 0.20 -25.28 8.29
CA LYS A 511 -0.91 -25.59 7.38
C LYS A 511 -0.32 -26.25 6.15
N TRP A 512 -0.89 -27.36 5.74
CA TRP A 512 -0.55 -27.95 4.46
C TRP A 512 -1.80 -28.32 3.68
N THR A 513 -1.66 -28.22 2.37
CA THR A 513 -2.70 -28.57 1.41
C THR A 513 -2.10 -29.48 0.34
N TRP A 514 -2.71 -30.60 0.08
CA TRP A 514 -2.33 -31.48 -1.02
C TRP A 514 -3.50 -31.65 -1.97
N SER A 515 -3.40 -31.02 -3.14
CA SER A 515 -4.42 -31.07 -4.18
C SER A 515 -3.96 -31.92 -5.35
N ASN A 516 -4.81 -32.83 -5.83
CA ASN A 516 -4.60 -33.65 -7.00
C ASN A 516 -5.77 -33.45 -7.94
N THR A 517 -5.51 -33.00 -9.15
CA THR A 517 -6.53 -32.62 -10.13
C THR A 517 -6.25 -33.27 -11.48
N ALA A 518 -7.31 -33.61 -12.19
CA ALA A 518 -7.27 -34.01 -13.58
C ALA A 518 -8.29 -33.15 -14.36
N SER A 519 -7.84 -32.42 -15.35
CA SER A 519 -8.72 -31.64 -16.23
C SER A 519 -8.57 -32.08 -17.68
N TYR A 520 -9.69 -32.11 -18.41
CA TYR A 520 -9.70 -32.40 -19.82
C TYR A 520 -10.49 -31.35 -20.57
N ALA A 521 -9.80 -30.59 -21.42
CA ALA A 521 -10.38 -29.57 -22.27
C ALA A 521 -10.41 -30.02 -23.74
N LYS A 522 -11.57 -29.94 -24.40
CA LYS A 522 -11.72 -30.32 -25.80
C LYS A 522 -12.74 -29.44 -26.52
N LYS A 523 -12.34 -28.94 -27.68
CA LYS A 523 -13.25 -28.25 -28.61
C LYS A 523 -13.78 -29.23 -29.67
N ILE A 524 -15.10 -29.30 -29.80
CA ILE A 524 -15.81 -30.12 -30.79
C ILE A 524 -16.77 -29.22 -31.56
N GLY A 525 -16.39 -28.85 -32.77
CA GLY A 525 -17.16 -27.89 -33.58
C GLY A 525 -17.20 -26.52 -32.90
N VAL A 526 -18.41 -26.05 -32.58
CA VAL A 526 -18.68 -24.78 -31.88
C VAL A 526 -18.75 -24.93 -30.35
N HIS A 527 -18.63 -26.13 -29.82
CA HIS A 527 -18.76 -26.43 -28.39
C HIS A 527 -17.39 -26.59 -27.75
N ASP A 528 -17.17 -25.93 -26.64
CA ASP A 528 -15.99 -26.08 -25.78
C ASP A 528 -16.39 -26.84 -24.50
N PHE A 529 -15.74 -27.96 -24.25
CA PHE A 529 -15.93 -28.80 -23.07
C PHE A 529 -14.69 -28.70 -22.18
N ASP A 530 -14.90 -28.40 -20.89
CA ASP A 530 -13.88 -28.47 -19.85
C ASP A 530 -14.45 -29.25 -18.67
N VAL A 531 -13.78 -30.33 -18.32
CA VAL A 531 -14.15 -31.18 -17.18
C VAL A 531 -12.97 -31.23 -16.22
N LEU A 532 -13.21 -30.88 -14.96
CA LEU A 532 -12.25 -30.95 -13.87
C LEU A 532 -12.74 -31.91 -12.80
N VAL A 533 -11.88 -32.84 -12.40
CA VAL A 533 -12.06 -33.71 -11.23
C VAL A 533 -10.86 -33.51 -10.32
N GLY A 534 -11.09 -33.41 -9.02
CA GLY A 534 -10.02 -33.20 -8.08
C GLY A 534 -10.33 -33.70 -6.68
N VAL A 535 -9.28 -33.92 -5.92
CA VAL A 535 -9.31 -34.19 -4.49
C VAL A 535 -8.32 -33.28 -3.78
N GLU A 536 -8.73 -32.70 -2.67
CA GLU A 536 -7.87 -31.88 -1.82
C GLU A 536 -7.88 -32.42 -0.39
N MET A 537 -6.70 -32.49 0.21
CA MET A 537 -6.47 -32.77 1.61
C MET A 537 -5.91 -31.52 2.27
N TYR A 538 -6.40 -31.18 3.43
CA TYR A 538 -5.98 -30.01 4.19
C TYR A 538 -5.81 -30.36 5.66
N LYS A 539 -4.72 -29.92 6.27
CA LYS A 539 -4.50 -29.96 7.72
C LYS A 539 -4.00 -28.61 8.20
N GLU A 540 -4.53 -28.17 9.32
CA GLU A 540 -4.05 -27.02 10.07
C GLU A 540 -3.81 -27.43 11.50
N GLU A 541 -2.68 -27.02 12.08
CA GLU A 541 -2.28 -27.26 13.44
C GLU A 541 -1.62 -26.02 14.00
N THR A 542 -2.06 -25.58 15.16
CA THR A 542 -1.48 -24.42 15.87
C THR A 542 -1.15 -24.83 17.29
N ILE A 543 0.03 -24.44 17.74
CA ILE A 543 0.51 -24.63 19.11
C ILE A 543 0.87 -23.26 19.64
N ASP A 544 0.23 -22.88 20.76
CA ASP A 544 0.47 -21.60 21.40
C ASP A 544 1.12 -21.83 22.77
N PHE A 545 2.08 -20.99 23.07
CA PHE A 545 2.75 -20.93 24.36
C PHE A 545 2.72 -19.49 24.87
N SER A 546 2.47 -19.31 26.18
CA SER A 546 2.53 -18.00 26.83
C SER A 546 3.14 -18.11 28.21
N ALA A 547 4.00 -17.15 28.53
CA ALA A 547 4.61 -17.00 29.85
C ALA A 547 4.38 -15.57 30.34
N TYR A 548 4.11 -15.44 31.64
CA TYR A 548 3.89 -14.17 32.33
C TYR A 548 4.75 -14.09 33.59
N LYS A 549 5.33 -12.91 33.83
CA LYS A 549 6.01 -12.56 35.04
C LYS A 549 5.80 -11.08 35.34
N ASP A 550 5.69 -10.72 36.62
CA ASP A 550 5.59 -9.35 37.11
C ASP A 550 6.63 -9.03 38.17
N ASP A 551 6.56 -7.81 38.70
CA ASP A 551 7.38 -7.27 39.79
C ASP A 551 8.88 -7.30 39.47
N TYR A 552 9.28 -6.59 38.43
CA TYR A 552 10.67 -6.43 38.04
C TYR A 552 11.33 -5.26 38.77
N LEU A 553 12.52 -5.49 39.36
CA LEU A 553 13.32 -4.43 39.98
C LEU A 553 13.98 -3.50 38.94
N ILE A 554 14.26 -4.02 37.76
CA ILE A 554 14.88 -3.27 36.67
C ILE A 554 14.05 -3.51 35.40
N GLU A 555 13.48 -2.42 34.89
CA GLU A 555 12.49 -2.44 33.80
C GLU A 555 13.13 -2.11 32.44
N THR A 556 14.15 -2.90 32.06
CA THR A 556 14.75 -2.79 30.71
C THR A 556 14.46 -4.05 29.88
N PRO A 557 14.40 -3.93 28.55
CA PRO A 557 14.14 -5.06 27.65
C PRO A 557 15.11 -6.23 27.82
N GLU A 558 16.33 -5.97 28.31
CA GLU A 558 17.37 -6.98 28.56
C GLU A 558 17.17 -7.76 29.85
N GLN A 559 16.42 -7.22 30.81
CA GLN A 559 16.26 -7.78 32.13
C GLN A 559 14.84 -8.25 32.45
N MET A 560 13.87 -7.79 31.69
CA MET A 560 12.49 -8.23 31.77
C MET A 560 12.26 -9.45 30.86
N TRP A 561 12.42 -10.66 31.45
CA TRP A 561 12.25 -11.96 30.77
C TRP A 561 11.21 -12.83 31.45
#